data_42a60d27d3f913977718bed8393bc3a7
#
_entry.id   42a60d27d3f913977718bed8393bc3a7
#
_cell.length_a   1.000
_cell.length_b   1.000
_cell.length_c   1.000
_cell.angle_alpha   90.00
_cell.angle_beta   90.00
_cell.angle_gamma   90.00
#
_symmetry.space_group_name_H-M   'P 1'
#
loop_
_entity.id
_entity.type
_entity.pdbx_description
1 polymer ?
#
loop_
_entity_poly.entity_id
_entity_poly.type
_entity_poly.pdbx_seq_one_letter_code
_entity_poly.pdbx_strand_id
1 'polypeptide(L)'
;MYWDKGSLYKEMDRIYDVCIGCRLCFNLCPSFPALFDSVDHAGDRKREVAIAEGRVGKAIDRSDYLDLPEGEHASDASIEVEFRGEVTDLTEDERWEVVDLCYQCKLCDPVCPYTPGKDHEFQLDFPKLITRAQAIRTKERGIKFNDRFLANMDFAGKIGSLFGPFINFLNKIKILRIFMEKLLGLHRHRILPKFQTNTFSKWFKTHESNIPDPIDKVVIFGTCFTNAHDVALGKAAVEILEHNGVECIYPKQQCCGAPYLSPGDFKGFEKQARPNVDELSQWVKDGYKIVVTGPPTCSLTLKKEYPDYLEMNEKIQAISENTFDISEYLIYLHKQENLDTNFKNEIGTVNYHVSCHLKAQQMGFKGRDVLKLIQNTKVNLINRCSGMDGGWGMKTEFFEPSMKVAEQCVNDINKRDADIVCSDCSLASHQLKQASDGDVAPSHPILELHKAYGFSQNTGK
;
A
#
# COMPACT_ATOMS: atom_id res chain seq x y z
N MET A 1 -26.61 -10.15 -3.63
CA MET A 1 -25.79 -10.35 -2.42
C MET A 1 -24.65 -9.32 -2.28
N TYR A 2 -23.75 -9.16 -3.25
CA TYR A 2 -22.58 -8.28 -3.09
C TYR A 2 -22.94 -6.84 -2.69
N TRP A 3 -23.96 -6.25 -3.30
CA TRP A 3 -24.40 -4.86 -3.11
C TRP A 3 -25.44 -4.67 -2.00
N ASP A 4 -25.80 -5.72 -1.29
CA ASP A 4 -26.79 -5.70 -0.22
C ASP A 4 -26.15 -5.35 1.13
N LYS A 5 -26.65 -4.28 1.78
CA LYS A 5 -26.09 -3.75 3.04
C LYS A 5 -26.31 -4.73 4.20
N GLY A 6 -27.47 -5.42 4.24
CA GLY A 6 -27.74 -6.41 5.28
C GLY A 6 -26.79 -7.62 5.18
N SER A 7 -26.50 -8.07 3.95
CA SER A 7 -25.48 -9.11 3.71
C SER A 7 -24.07 -8.64 4.04
N LEU A 8 -23.77 -7.34 3.85
CA LEU A 8 -22.48 -6.76 4.25
C LEU A 8 -22.31 -6.82 5.78
N TYR A 9 -23.32 -6.40 6.54
CA TYR A 9 -23.22 -6.40 8.01
C TYR A 9 -23.08 -7.81 8.59
N LYS A 10 -23.80 -8.80 8.05
CA LYS A 10 -23.61 -10.20 8.44
C LYS A 10 -22.19 -10.68 8.20
N GLU A 11 -21.58 -10.28 7.09
CA GLU A 11 -20.20 -10.63 6.77
C GLU A 11 -19.19 -9.86 7.64
N MET A 12 -19.48 -8.60 7.99
CA MET A 12 -18.70 -7.85 8.98
C MET A 12 -18.74 -8.56 10.33
N ASP A 13 -19.91 -8.94 10.83
CA ASP A 13 -20.05 -9.64 12.10
C ASP A 13 -19.24 -10.95 12.09
N ARG A 14 -19.36 -11.74 11.05
CA ARG A 14 -18.62 -13.00 10.90
C ARG A 14 -17.10 -12.82 10.91
N ILE A 15 -16.58 -11.84 10.17
CA ILE A 15 -15.14 -11.59 10.08
C ILE A 15 -14.62 -10.93 11.34
N TYR A 16 -15.33 -9.95 11.88
CA TYR A 16 -14.94 -9.22 13.10
C TYR A 16 -14.89 -10.13 14.32
N ASP A 17 -15.84 -11.06 14.45
CA ASP A 17 -15.86 -12.04 15.54
C ASP A 17 -14.61 -12.90 15.57
N VAL A 18 -14.21 -13.45 14.43
CA VAL A 18 -12.95 -14.22 14.33
C VAL A 18 -11.73 -13.32 14.58
N CYS A 19 -11.73 -12.08 14.08
CA CYS A 19 -10.61 -11.14 14.31
C CYS A 19 -10.43 -10.81 15.79
N ILE A 20 -11.53 -10.63 16.54
CA ILE A 20 -11.51 -10.38 18.00
C ILE A 20 -10.97 -11.59 18.75
N GLY A 21 -11.37 -12.80 18.37
CA GLY A 21 -10.85 -14.03 18.97
C GLY A 21 -9.36 -14.26 18.70
N CYS A 22 -8.84 -13.82 17.55
CA CYS A 22 -7.47 -14.08 17.09
C CYS A 22 -6.47 -12.98 17.45
N ARG A 23 -6.79 -11.70 17.26
CA ARG A 23 -5.99 -10.48 17.53
C ARG A 23 -4.57 -10.41 16.93
N LEU A 24 -4.16 -11.32 16.03
CA LEU A 24 -2.82 -11.32 15.41
C LEU A 24 -2.48 -10.02 14.66
N CYS A 25 -3.47 -9.32 14.16
CA CYS A 25 -3.30 -8.11 13.37
C CYS A 25 -3.30 -6.80 14.19
N PHE A 26 -3.37 -6.88 15.53
CA PHE A 26 -3.50 -5.73 16.43
C PHE A 26 -2.55 -4.57 16.10
N ASN A 27 -1.27 -4.87 15.85
CA ASN A 27 -0.22 -3.87 15.61
C ASN A 27 0.02 -3.52 14.13
N LEU A 28 -0.84 -3.99 13.20
CA LEU A 28 -0.61 -3.77 11.76
C LEU A 28 -1.12 -2.42 11.27
N CYS A 29 -2.28 -1.97 11.77
CA CYS A 29 -2.92 -0.73 11.34
C CYS A 29 -3.92 -0.24 12.41
N PRO A 30 -4.42 1.00 12.35
CA PRO A 30 -5.36 1.54 13.33
C PRO A 30 -6.76 0.91 13.30
N SER A 31 -7.13 0.23 12.22
CA SER A 31 -8.46 -0.40 12.06
C SER A 31 -8.71 -1.52 13.08
N PHE A 32 -7.71 -2.35 13.41
CA PHE A 32 -7.89 -3.45 14.38
C PHE A 32 -7.98 -2.98 15.83
N PRO A 33 -7.13 -2.07 16.33
CA PRO A 33 -7.36 -1.46 17.64
C PRO A 33 -8.75 -0.84 17.75
N ALA A 34 -9.21 -0.06 16.77
CA ALA A 34 -10.54 0.52 16.79
C ALA A 34 -11.65 -0.55 16.88
N LEU A 35 -11.54 -1.67 16.15
CA LEU A 35 -12.46 -2.79 16.27
C LEU A 35 -12.48 -3.37 17.68
N PHE A 36 -11.31 -3.61 18.27
CA PHE A 36 -11.20 -4.27 19.56
C PHE A 36 -11.71 -3.36 20.69
N ASP A 37 -11.30 -2.08 20.67
CA ASP A 37 -11.74 -1.07 21.64
C ASP A 37 -13.26 -0.86 21.54
N SER A 38 -13.84 -0.84 20.34
CA SER A 38 -15.28 -0.69 20.15
C SER A 38 -16.09 -1.85 20.75
N VAL A 39 -15.59 -3.09 20.63
CA VAL A 39 -16.23 -4.25 21.25
C VAL A 39 -16.08 -4.23 22.77
N ASP A 40 -14.90 -3.88 23.28
CA ASP A 40 -14.67 -3.74 24.71
C ASP A 40 -15.62 -2.64 25.29
N HIS A 41 -15.74 -1.47 24.65
CA HIS A 41 -16.69 -0.41 25.03
C HIS A 41 -18.16 -0.84 24.91
N ALA A 42 -18.51 -1.73 23.98
CA ALA A 42 -19.87 -2.26 23.88
C ALA A 42 -20.23 -3.09 25.14
N GLY A 43 -19.28 -3.82 25.68
CA GLY A 43 -19.42 -4.50 26.97
C GLY A 43 -19.64 -3.53 28.13
N ASP A 44 -18.86 -2.46 28.19
CA ASP A 44 -19.02 -1.41 29.20
C ASP A 44 -20.42 -0.76 29.13
N ARG A 45 -20.92 -0.44 27.94
CA ARG A 45 -22.29 0.09 27.75
C ARG A 45 -23.37 -0.87 28.27
N LYS A 46 -23.25 -2.18 28.01
CA LYS A 46 -24.18 -3.18 28.54
C LYS A 46 -24.18 -3.18 30.07
N ARG A 47 -22.99 -3.11 30.67
CA ARG A 47 -22.82 -3.06 32.12
C ARG A 47 -23.42 -1.80 32.74
N GLU A 48 -23.21 -0.63 32.13
CA GLU A 48 -23.80 0.65 32.58
C GLU A 48 -25.32 0.60 32.57
N VAL A 49 -25.92 0.05 31.51
CA VAL A 49 -27.37 -0.13 31.40
C VAL A 49 -27.88 -1.06 32.51
N ALA A 50 -27.22 -2.18 32.76
CA ALA A 50 -27.60 -3.13 33.80
C ALA A 50 -27.51 -2.53 35.23
N ILE A 51 -26.53 -1.68 35.47
CA ILE A 51 -26.41 -0.92 36.72
C ILE A 51 -27.56 0.09 36.87
N ALA A 52 -27.88 0.84 35.82
CA ALA A 52 -28.96 1.81 35.82
C ALA A 52 -30.34 1.16 36.03
N GLU A 53 -30.50 -0.07 35.54
CA GLU A 53 -31.73 -0.89 35.74
C GLU A 53 -31.76 -1.64 37.08
N GLY A 54 -30.73 -1.51 37.91
CA GLY A 54 -30.63 -2.17 39.22
C GLY A 54 -30.43 -3.69 39.16
N ARG A 55 -30.07 -4.23 37.99
CA ARG A 55 -29.77 -5.68 37.78
C ARG A 55 -28.41 -6.07 38.33
N VAL A 56 -27.50 -5.12 38.46
CA VAL A 56 -26.13 -5.31 38.98
C VAL A 56 -25.80 -4.17 39.94
N GLY A 57 -25.04 -4.44 41.00
CA GLY A 57 -24.50 -3.44 41.92
C GLY A 57 -23.53 -2.49 41.22
N LYS A 58 -23.25 -1.31 41.81
CA LYS A 58 -22.25 -0.36 41.27
C LYS A 58 -20.91 -1.06 41.00
N ALA A 59 -20.34 -0.78 39.85
CA ALA A 59 -19.04 -1.31 39.47
C ALA A 59 -18.03 -1.08 40.60
N ILE A 60 -17.39 -2.14 41.03
CA ILE A 60 -16.19 -2.07 41.86
C ILE A 60 -15.05 -1.72 40.91
N ASP A 61 -14.24 -0.70 41.21
CA ASP A 61 -13.08 -0.34 40.40
C ASP A 61 -12.10 -1.53 40.36
N ARG A 62 -11.46 -1.78 39.21
CA ARG A 62 -10.43 -2.85 39.07
C ARG A 62 -9.34 -2.77 40.14
N SER A 63 -9.08 -1.58 40.70
CA SER A 63 -8.15 -1.38 41.82
C SER A 63 -8.61 -2.05 43.09
N ASP A 64 -9.91 -2.25 43.29
CA ASP A 64 -10.48 -2.85 44.51
C ASP A 64 -10.35 -4.38 44.53
N TYR A 65 -10.01 -5.02 43.38
CA TYR A 65 -9.81 -6.47 43.28
C TYR A 65 -8.47 -6.97 43.82
N LEU A 66 -7.50 -6.06 44.04
CA LEU A 66 -6.17 -6.43 44.53
C LEU A 66 -6.16 -6.74 46.04
N ASP A 67 -7.24 -6.37 46.77
CA ASP A 67 -7.32 -6.53 48.22
C ASP A 67 -8.40 -7.54 48.69
N LEU A 68 -8.98 -8.37 47.77
CA LEU A 68 -9.98 -9.37 48.17
C LEU A 68 -9.31 -10.67 48.67
N PRO A 69 -9.88 -11.30 49.72
CA PRO A 69 -9.37 -12.58 50.24
C PRO A 69 -9.49 -13.71 49.22
N GLU A 70 -8.49 -14.62 49.17
CA GLU A 70 -8.51 -15.81 48.33
C GLU A 70 -9.80 -16.64 48.58
N GLY A 71 -10.71 -16.68 47.63
CA GLY A 71 -11.91 -17.52 47.66
C GLY A 71 -13.20 -16.90 47.13
N GLU A 72 -13.26 -15.56 46.96
CA GLU A 72 -14.49 -14.86 46.48
C GLU A 72 -14.55 -14.60 44.96
N HIS A 73 -13.54 -15.04 44.22
CA HIS A 73 -13.42 -14.76 42.78
C HIS A 73 -14.38 -15.54 41.85
N ALA A 74 -15.05 -16.55 42.36
CA ALA A 74 -15.88 -17.44 41.51
C ALA A 74 -17.23 -16.84 41.09
N SER A 75 -17.75 -15.83 41.83
CA SER A 75 -19.02 -15.15 41.49
C SER A 75 -18.82 -14.03 40.46
N ASP A 76 -17.63 -13.42 40.39
CA ASP A 76 -17.33 -12.30 39.48
C ASP A 76 -17.04 -12.75 38.04
N ALA A 77 -16.46 -13.93 37.84
CA ALA A 77 -16.19 -14.46 36.50
C ALA A 77 -17.48 -14.66 35.69
N SER A 78 -18.61 -14.99 36.36
CA SER A 78 -19.90 -15.12 35.70
C SER A 78 -20.49 -13.76 35.30
N ILE A 79 -20.25 -12.70 36.09
CA ILE A 79 -20.71 -11.34 35.82
C ILE A 79 -19.88 -10.72 34.67
N GLU A 80 -18.57 -10.95 34.64
CA GLU A 80 -17.72 -10.49 33.51
C GLU A 80 -18.12 -11.14 32.17
N VAL A 81 -18.55 -12.39 32.17
CA VAL A 81 -19.01 -13.08 30.96
C VAL A 81 -20.35 -12.52 30.48
N GLU A 82 -21.26 -12.15 31.39
CA GLU A 82 -22.60 -11.62 31.04
C GLU A 82 -22.53 -10.26 30.33
N PHE A 83 -21.53 -9.42 30.64
CA PHE A 83 -21.36 -8.08 30.05
C PHE A 83 -20.21 -7.99 29.05
N ARG A 84 -19.75 -9.09 28.52
CA ARG A 84 -18.77 -9.08 27.42
C ARG A 84 -19.41 -8.48 26.17
N GLY A 85 -18.71 -7.52 25.56
CA GLY A 85 -19.13 -6.98 24.28
C GLY A 85 -19.01 -8.02 23.17
N GLU A 86 -19.96 -7.98 22.25
CA GLU A 86 -19.98 -8.80 21.04
C GLU A 86 -19.98 -7.91 19.81
N VAL A 87 -19.58 -8.45 18.67
CA VAL A 87 -19.58 -7.70 17.39
C VAL A 87 -20.97 -7.23 16.97
N THR A 88 -22.03 -7.95 17.42
CA THR A 88 -23.43 -7.59 17.18
C THR A 88 -23.86 -6.35 17.93
N ASP A 89 -23.15 -5.98 19.01
CA ASP A 89 -23.41 -4.79 19.82
C ASP A 89 -22.79 -3.51 19.24
N LEU A 90 -21.97 -3.64 18.22
CA LEU A 90 -21.35 -2.48 17.54
C LEU A 90 -22.41 -1.61 16.87
N THR A 91 -22.33 -0.32 17.13
CA THR A 91 -23.11 0.69 16.42
C THR A 91 -22.73 0.76 14.94
N GLU A 92 -23.57 1.38 14.12
CA GLU A 92 -23.23 1.62 12.72
C GLU A 92 -21.96 2.48 12.58
N ASP A 93 -21.80 3.52 13.40
CA ASP A 93 -20.66 4.42 13.35
C ASP A 93 -19.36 3.70 13.71
N GLU A 94 -19.35 2.85 14.74
CA GLU A 94 -18.18 2.04 15.11
C GLU A 94 -17.77 1.07 13.99
N ARG A 95 -18.74 0.44 13.30
CA ARG A 95 -18.47 -0.42 12.14
C ARG A 95 -17.81 0.37 11.01
N TRP A 96 -18.30 1.59 10.76
CA TRP A 96 -17.74 2.45 9.71
C TRP A 96 -16.39 3.07 10.10
N GLU A 97 -16.12 3.30 11.38
CA GLU A 97 -14.80 3.71 11.86
C GLU A 97 -13.74 2.66 11.54
N VAL A 98 -14.03 1.37 11.77
CA VAL A 98 -13.13 0.27 11.38
C VAL A 98 -12.85 0.29 9.88
N VAL A 99 -13.87 0.55 9.05
CA VAL A 99 -13.75 0.65 7.59
C VAL A 99 -12.90 1.85 7.19
N ASP A 100 -13.11 3.01 7.81
CA ASP A 100 -12.44 4.26 7.45
C ASP A 100 -10.97 4.31 7.89
N LEU A 101 -10.64 3.62 8.97
CA LEU A 101 -9.25 3.48 9.44
C LEU A 101 -8.43 2.45 8.65
N CYS A 102 -9.06 1.61 7.82
CA CYS A 102 -8.35 0.68 6.94
C CYS A 102 -7.86 1.40 5.69
N TYR A 103 -6.55 1.53 5.54
CA TYR A 103 -5.90 2.12 4.37
C TYR A 103 -5.38 1.10 3.36
N GLN A 104 -6.03 -0.06 3.28
CA GLN A 104 -5.82 -1.08 2.24
C GLN A 104 -4.35 -1.52 2.03
N CYS A 105 -3.54 -1.51 3.09
CA CYS A 105 -2.15 -1.98 3.03
C CYS A 105 -2.03 -3.49 2.80
N LYS A 106 -3.09 -4.24 3.03
CA LYS A 106 -3.21 -5.70 2.86
C LYS A 106 -2.21 -6.53 3.67
N LEU A 107 -1.54 -5.95 4.66
CA LEU A 107 -0.58 -6.68 5.51
C LEU A 107 -1.24 -7.74 6.38
N CYS A 108 -2.54 -7.65 6.65
CA CYS A 108 -3.29 -8.66 7.36
C CYS A 108 -3.45 -9.95 6.55
N ASP A 109 -3.48 -9.89 5.22
CA ASP A 109 -3.65 -11.07 4.37
C ASP A 109 -2.52 -12.10 4.51
N PRO A 110 -1.21 -11.79 4.33
CA PRO A 110 -0.14 -12.76 4.50
C PRO A 110 0.02 -13.28 5.94
N VAL A 111 -0.40 -12.49 6.95
CA VAL A 111 -0.29 -12.84 8.37
C VAL A 111 -1.46 -13.72 8.84
N CYS A 112 -2.66 -13.51 8.31
CA CYS A 112 -3.86 -14.21 8.73
C CYS A 112 -3.80 -15.70 8.36
N PRO A 113 -3.99 -16.63 9.32
CA PRO A 113 -4.03 -18.06 9.02
C PRO A 113 -5.33 -18.50 8.34
N TYR A 114 -6.33 -17.63 8.27
CA TYR A 114 -7.71 -17.93 7.85
C TYR A 114 -8.06 -17.38 6.47
N THR A 115 -7.09 -16.86 5.71
CA THR A 115 -7.34 -16.28 4.38
C THR A 115 -7.63 -17.35 3.33
N PRO A 116 -8.37 -16.99 2.24
CA PRO A 116 -8.59 -17.89 1.12
C PRO A 116 -7.26 -18.46 0.58
N GLY A 117 -7.26 -19.75 0.23
CA GLY A 117 -6.05 -20.45 -0.22
C GLY A 117 -5.20 -21.06 0.90
N LYS A 118 -5.53 -20.81 2.17
CA LYS A 118 -5.02 -21.57 3.32
C LYS A 118 -6.05 -22.62 3.73
N ASP A 119 -5.58 -23.75 4.23
CA ASP A 119 -6.44 -24.89 4.59
C ASP A 119 -7.19 -24.62 5.92
N HIS A 120 -8.17 -23.70 5.86
CA HIS A 120 -9.02 -23.35 6.99
C HIS A 120 -10.43 -22.99 6.53
N GLU A 121 -11.45 -23.43 7.26
CA GLU A 121 -12.87 -23.25 6.92
C GLU A 121 -13.37 -21.80 6.92
N PHE A 122 -12.74 -20.90 7.68
CA PHE A 122 -13.22 -19.51 7.83
C PHE A 122 -13.11 -18.65 6.56
N GLN A 123 -12.11 -18.87 5.73
CA GLN A 123 -11.93 -18.17 4.43
C GLN A 123 -12.11 -16.64 4.54
N LEU A 124 -11.36 -16.01 5.47
CA LEU A 124 -11.49 -14.58 5.77
C LEU A 124 -10.70 -13.72 4.79
N ASP A 125 -11.35 -12.74 4.19
CA ASP A 125 -10.68 -11.70 3.40
C ASP A 125 -11.08 -10.31 3.91
N PHE A 126 -10.38 -9.84 4.93
CA PHE A 126 -10.62 -8.53 5.54
C PHE A 126 -10.42 -7.38 4.54
N PRO A 127 -9.36 -7.32 3.72
CA PRO A 127 -9.20 -6.28 2.70
C PRO A 127 -10.37 -6.22 1.71
N LYS A 128 -10.86 -7.38 1.22
CA LYS A 128 -12.01 -7.41 0.31
C LYS A 128 -13.32 -7.02 0.99
N LEU A 129 -13.50 -7.38 2.27
CA LEU A 129 -14.64 -6.91 3.06
C LEU A 129 -14.68 -5.38 3.10
N ILE A 130 -13.54 -4.74 3.43
CA ILE A 130 -13.45 -3.27 3.50
C ILE A 130 -13.69 -2.65 2.11
N THR A 131 -13.09 -3.19 1.05
CA THR A 131 -13.34 -2.72 -0.33
C THR A 131 -14.82 -2.82 -0.70
N ARG A 132 -15.49 -3.92 -0.32
CA ARG A 132 -16.94 -4.09 -0.50
C ARG A 132 -17.75 -3.05 0.26
N ALA A 133 -17.40 -2.78 1.52
CA ALA A 133 -18.06 -1.77 2.33
C ALA A 133 -17.95 -0.37 1.69
N GLN A 134 -16.73 0.01 1.30
CA GLN A 134 -16.49 1.28 0.59
C GLN A 134 -17.31 1.35 -0.72
N ALA A 135 -17.37 0.28 -1.49
CA ALA A 135 -18.12 0.22 -2.75
C ALA A 135 -19.64 0.38 -2.56
N ILE A 136 -20.22 -0.24 -1.52
CA ILE A 136 -21.63 -0.09 -1.18
C ILE A 136 -21.90 1.37 -0.78
N ARG A 137 -21.07 1.95 0.11
CA ARG A 137 -21.18 3.37 0.52
C ARG A 137 -21.08 4.32 -0.66
N THR A 138 -20.13 4.09 -1.56
CA THR A 138 -19.97 4.92 -2.76
C THR A 138 -21.12 4.76 -3.75
N LYS A 139 -21.71 3.58 -3.86
CA LYS A 139 -22.90 3.36 -4.66
C LYS A 139 -24.13 4.09 -4.09
N GLU A 140 -24.28 4.14 -2.76
CA GLU A 140 -25.41 4.78 -2.08
C GLU A 140 -25.28 6.31 -2.05
N ARG A 141 -24.09 6.82 -1.75
CA ARG A 141 -23.86 8.26 -1.46
C ARG A 141 -23.13 9.00 -2.56
N GLY A 142 -22.62 8.28 -3.57
CA GLY A 142 -21.70 8.81 -4.57
C GLY A 142 -20.26 8.95 -4.06
N ILE A 143 -19.32 9.14 -4.98
CA ILE A 143 -17.93 9.39 -4.62
C ILE A 143 -17.75 10.85 -4.17
N LYS A 144 -17.05 11.07 -3.06
CA LYS A 144 -16.70 12.42 -2.59
C LYS A 144 -15.78 13.10 -3.61
N PHE A 145 -15.90 14.43 -3.76
CA PHE A 145 -15.10 15.20 -4.72
C PHE A 145 -13.59 15.05 -4.50
N ASN A 146 -13.13 15.09 -3.25
CA ASN A 146 -11.73 14.90 -2.89
C ASN A 146 -11.21 13.51 -3.26
N ASP A 147 -12.00 12.45 -3.05
CA ASP A 147 -11.62 11.08 -3.45
C ASP A 147 -11.49 10.95 -4.96
N ARG A 148 -12.44 11.54 -5.71
CA ARG A 148 -12.40 11.56 -7.17
C ARG A 148 -11.19 12.33 -7.70
N PHE A 149 -10.84 13.45 -7.05
CA PHE A 149 -9.69 14.25 -7.41
C PHE A 149 -8.38 13.47 -7.16
N LEU A 150 -8.24 12.87 -5.98
CA LEU A 150 -7.07 12.08 -5.60
C LEU A 150 -6.92 10.80 -6.43
N ALA A 151 -8.01 10.21 -6.89
CA ALA A 151 -7.96 9.01 -7.73
C ALA A 151 -7.50 9.30 -9.16
N ASN A 152 -7.71 10.53 -9.68
CA ASN A 152 -7.40 10.87 -11.07
C ASN A 152 -5.93 11.26 -11.27
N MET A 153 -5.04 10.30 -11.04
CA MET A 153 -3.58 10.51 -11.08
C MET A 153 -3.06 10.84 -12.49
N ASP A 154 -3.68 10.36 -13.55
CA ASP A 154 -3.27 10.68 -14.92
C ASP A 154 -3.52 12.15 -15.26
N PHE A 155 -4.66 12.69 -14.86
CA PHE A 155 -4.96 14.11 -15.03
C PHE A 155 -4.01 14.98 -14.19
N ALA A 156 -3.84 14.62 -12.92
CA ALA A 156 -2.92 15.31 -12.02
C ALA A 156 -1.48 15.29 -12.55
N GLY A 157 -1.02 14.13 -13.06
CA GLY A 157 0.31 13.97 -13.66
C GLY A 157 0.50 14.80 -14.92
N LYS A 158 -0.50 14.81 -15.83
CA LYS A 158 -0.45 15.61 -17.08
C LYS A 158 -0.36 17.11 -16.80
N ILE A 159 -1.28 17.66 -15.99
CA ILE A 159 -1.29 19.08 -15.63
C ILE A 159 -0.06 19.42 -14.78
N GLY A 160 0.24 18.57 -13.80
CA GLY A 160 1.38 18.74 -12.90
C GLY A 160 2.72 18.78 -13.64
N SER A 161 2.92 17.94 -14.66
CA SER A 161 4.15 17.93 -15.45
C SER A 161 4.22 19.06 -16.47
N LEU A 162 3.07 19.53 -16.99
CA LEU A 162 3.04 20.67 -17.91
C LEU A 162 3.47 21.97 -17.21
N PHE A 163 2.99 22.17 -15.98
CA PHE A 163 3.26 23.37 -15.19
C PHE A 163 4.15 23.09 -13.96
N GLY A 164 5.00 22.05 -14.05
CA GLY A 164 5.78 21.50 -12.92
C GLY A 164 6.47 22.53 -12.03
N PRO A 165 7.36 23.41 -12.55
CA PRO A 165 8.04 24.41 -11.73
C PRO A 165 7.07 25.35 -10.98
N PHE A 166 6.00 25.78 -11.65
CA PHE A 166 4.99 26.66 -11.07
C PHE A 166 4.18 25.96 -9.97
N ILE A 167 3.66 24.76 -10.24
CA ILE A 167 2.91 23.98 -9.25
C ILE A 167 3.79 23.60 -8.05
N ASN A 168 5.04 23.20 -8.30
CA ASN A 168 6.00 22.91 -7.24
C ASN A 168 6.31 24.15 -6.37
N PHE A 169 6.32 25.34 -6.97
CA PHE A 169 6.43 26.60 -6.23
C PHE A 169 5.17 26.89 -5.41
N LEU A 170 3.97 26.78 -6.01
CA LEU A 170 2.70 27.00 -5.31
C LEU A 170 2.53 26.07 -4.10
N ASN A 171 2.97 24.82 -4.19
CA ASN A 171 2.91 23.84 -3.10
C ASN A 171 3.74 24.25 -1.86
N LYS A 172 4.65 25.23 -1.95
CA LYS A 172 5.41 25.77 -0.83
C LYS A 172 4.70 26.92 -0.11
N ILE A 173 3.67 27.49 -0.70
CA ILE A 173 2.97 28.68 -0.17
C ILE A 173 1.93 28.25 0.87
N LYS A 174 2.17 28.57 2.14
CA LYS A 174 1.33 28.15 3.28
C LYS A 174 -0.17 28.48 3.10
N ILE A 175 -0.50 29.68 2.62
CA ILE A 175 -1.89 30.11 2.40
C ILE A 175 -2.59 29.21 1.37
N LEU A 176 -1.91 28.88 0.27
CA LEU A 176 -2.47 27.96 -0.74
C LEU A 176 -2.65 26.54 -0.19
N ARG A 177 -1.75 26.08 0.67
CA ARG A 177 -1.89 24.79 1.35
C ARG A 177 -3.13 24.76 2.27
N ILE A 178 -3.41 25.83 2.99
CA ILE A 178 -4.64 25.97 3.80
C ILE A 178 -5.88 25.93 2.90
N PHE A 179 -5.82 26.59 1.74
CA PHE A 179 -6.93 26.57 0.78
C PHE A 179 -7.14 25.16 0.17
N MET A 180 -6.06 24.48 -0.21
CA MET A 180 -6.11 23.09 -0.69
C MET A 180 -6.69 22.15 0.36
N GLU A 181 -6.34 22.33 1.64
CA GLU A 181 -6.91 21.53 2.73
C GLU A 181 -8.42 21.70 2.84
N LYS A 182 -8.90 22.95 2.83
CA LYS A 182 -10.34 23.24 2.90
C LYS A 182 -11.13 22.76 1.68
N LEU A 183 -10.55 22.85 0.49
CA LEU A 183 -11.24 22.53 -0.77
C LEU A 183 -11.10 21.04 -1.15
N LEU A 184 -9.90 20.49 -0.98
CA LEU A 184 -9.55 19.14 -1.45
C LEU A 184 -9.39 18.13 -0.31
N GLY A 185 -9.48 18.55 0.95
CA GLY A 185 -9.24 17.69 2.10
C GLY A 185 -7.79 17.19 2.22
N LEU A 186 -6.84 17.82 1.50
CA LEU A 186 -5.42 17.48 1.55
C LEU A 186 -4.76 18.19 2.72
N HIS A 187 -4.25 17.46 3.70
CA HIS A 187 -3.66 18.06 4.89
C HIS A 187 -2.51 19.02 4.55
N ARG A 188 -2.56 20.25 5.12
CA ARG A 188 -1.63 21.37 4.79
C ARG A 188 -0.16 21.05 5.02
N HIS A 189 0.16 20.19 5.98
CA HIS A 189 1.54 19.78 6.28
C HIS A 189 2.00 18.57 5.48
N ARG A 190 1.14 17.94 4.66
CA ARG A 190 1.56 16.80 3.84
C ARG A 190 2.55 17.25 2.77
N ILE A 191 3.73 16.64 2.72
CA ILE A 191 4.72 16.86 1.66
C ILE A 191 4.22 16.21 0.38
N LEU A 192 4.03 17.01 -0.66
CA LEU A 192 3.61 16.52 -1.97
C LEU A 192 4.82 16.22 -2.85
N PRO A 193 4.82 15.09 -3.59
CA PRO A 193 5.87 14.79 -4.57
C PRO A 193 5.99 15.88 -5.61
N LYS A 194 7.22 16.20 -6.01
CA LYS A 194 7.48 17.23 -7.02
C LYS A 194 7.17 16.69 -8.40
N PHE A 195 6.47 17.48 -9.21
CA PHE A 195 6.27 17.17 -10.63
C PHE A 195 7.53 17.43 -11.45
N GLN A 196 7.85 16.49 -12.33
CA GLN A 196 8.92 16.59 -13.33
C GLN A 196 8.33 17.04 -14.66
N THR A 197 8.96 18.03 -15.34
CA THR A 197 8.52 18.48 -16.68
C THR A 197 8.98 17.55 -17.79
N ASN A 198 10.17 16.97 -17.63
CA ASN A 198 10.67 15.92 -18.51
C ASN A 198 10.24 14.56 -17.92
N THR A 199 9.01 14.14 -18.27
CA THR A 199 8.42 12.89 -17.79
C THR A 199 9.15 11.66 -18.35
N PHE A 200 9.00 10.52 -17.68
CA PHE A 200 9.54 9.26 -18.18
C PHE A 200 9.06 8.93 -19.59
N SER A 201 7.78 9.14 -19.88
CA SER A 201 7.21 8.93 -21.22
C SER A 201 7.82 9.87 -22.30
N LYS A 202 8.19 11.08 -21.93
CA LYS A 202 8.89 11.98 -22.87
C LYS A 202 10.33 11.52 -23.12
N TRP A 203 11.01 11.13 -22.07
CA TRP A 203 12.37 10.59 -22.17
C TRP A 203 12.39 9.32 -23.02
N PHE A 204 11.49 8.37 -22.78
CA PHE A 204 11.45 7.10 -23.49
C PHE A 204 11.21 7.27 -25.00
N LYS A 205 10.48 8.30 -25.43
CA LYS A 205 10.28 8.61 -26.86
C LYS A 205 11.55 9.02 -27.60
N THR A 206 12.56 9.51 -26.87
CA THR A 206 13.85 9.90 -27.40
C THR A 206 14.95 8.90 -27.04
N HIS A 207 14.61 7.88 -26.28
CA HIS A 207 15.50 6.80 -25.94
C HIS A 207 15.54 5.78 -27.06
N GLU A 208 16.72 5.48 -27.57
CA GLU A 208 16.94 4.48 -28.59
C GLU A 208 17.45 3.20 -27.92
N SER A 209 16.56 2.22 -27.80
CA SER A 209 16.92 0.86 -27.43
C SER A 209 17.35 0.10 -28.70
N ASN A 210 18.58 -0.34 -28.75
CA ASN A 210 19.06 -1.18 -29.85
C ASN A 210 19.80 -2.40 -29.25
N ILE A 211 18.99 -3.39 -28.88
CA ILE A 211 19.49 -4.66 -28.32
C ILE A 211 19.42 -5.70 -29.44
N PRO A 212 20.54 -6.01 -30.12
CA PRO A 212 20.57 -7.08 -31.12
C PRO A 212 20.38 -8.43 -30.42
N ASP A 213 19.47 -9.26 -30.92
CA ASP A 213 19.17 -10.60 -30.40
C ASP A 213 18.85 -10.59 -28.88
N PRO A 214 17.78 -9.92 -28.46
CA PRO A 214 17.44 -9.77 -27.04
C PRO A 214 17.18 -11.14 -26.40
N ILE A 215 17.70 -11.32 -25.20
CA ILE A 215 17.50 -12.54 -24.40
C ILE A 215 16.06 -12.66 -23.88
N ASP A 216 15.37 -11.52 -23.70
CA ASP A 216 13.98 -11.42 -23.28
C ASP A 216 13.40 -10.05 -23.73
N LYS A 217 12.07 -9.91 -23.69
CA LYS A 217 11.34 -8.72 -24.12
C LYS A 217 10.36 -8.27 -23.07
N VAL A 218 10.36 -6.98 -22.75
CA VAL A 218 9.46 -6.45 -21.71
C VAL A 218 8.75 -5.18 -22.13
N VAL A 219 7.50 -5.09 -21.71
CA VAL A 219 6.75 -3.84 -21.62
C VAL A 219 7.09 -3.20 -20.28
N ILE A 220 7.62 -2.00 -20.29
CA ILE A 220 7.78 -1.20 -19.09
C ILE A 220 6.42 -0.58 -18.71
N PHE A 221 5.85 -1.04 -17.59
CA PHE A 221 4.71 -0.35 -16.98
C PHE A 221 5.25 0.74 -16.05
N GLY A 222 5.47 1.91 -16.64
CA GLY A 222 6.01 3.10 -15.96
C GLY A 222 4.91 3.84 -15.23
N THR A 223 4.58 3.41 -14.04
CA THR A 223 3.49 3.90 -13.21
C THR A 223 3.28 5.42 -13.29
N CYS A 224 2.10 5.93 -12.96
CA CYS A 224 1.83 7.38 -12.94
C CYS A 224 2.84 8.14 -12.05
N PHE A 225 3.31 7.49 -10.97
CA PHE A 225 4.30 8.07 -10.07
C PHE A 225 5.70 8.14 -10.73
N THR A 226 6.18 7.05 -11.30
CA THR A 226 7.45 7.00 -12.03
C THR A 226 7.44 7.98 -13.21
N ASN A 227 6.32 8.05 -13.92
CA ASN A 227 6.21 8.94 -15.09
C ASN A 227 6.32 10.42 -14.73
N ALA A 228 5.69 10.87 -13.63
CA ALA A 228 5.55 12.30 -13.33
C ALA A 228 6.43 12.80 -12.16
N HIS A 229 6.91 11.90 -11.29
CA HIS A 229 7.59 12.29 -10.04
C HIS A 229 8.96 11.64 -9.85
N ASP A 230 9.14 10.38 -10.27
CA ASP A 230 10.36 9.61 -10.04
C ASP A 230 10.95 9.08 -11.36
N VAL A 231 11.20 9.99 -12.27
CA VAL A 231 11.69 9.69 -13.63
C VAL A 231 13.04 8.98 -13.60
N ALA A 232 13.88 9.29 -12.60
CA ALA A 232 15.18 8.66 -12.44
C ALA A 232 15.07 7.15 -12.22
N LEU A 233 14.06 6.70 -11.45
CA LEU A 233 13.79 5.29 -11.21
C LEU A 233 13.45 4.55 -12.52
N GLY A 234 12.55 5.15 -13.33
CA GLY A 234 12.19 4.56 -14.62
C GLY A 234 13.36 4.41 -15.57
N LYS A 235 14.21 5.45 -15.65
CA LYS A 235 15.43 5.43 -16.46
C LYS A 235 16.40 4.35 -15.98
N ALA A 236 16.70 4.32 -14.69
CA ALA A 236 17.59 3.34 -14.10
C ALA A 236 17.11 1.90 -14.35
N ALA A 237 15.80 1.66 -14.27
CA ALA A 237 15.22 0.35 -14.55
C ALA A 237 15.47 -0.06 -16.02
N VAL A 238 15.22 0.83 -16.98
CA VAL A 238 15.45 0.56 -18.41
C VAL A 238 16.94 0.32 -18.68
N GLU A 239 17.83 1.20 -18.19
CA GLU A 239 19.28 1.08 -18.39
C GLU A 239 19.84 -0.24 -17.81
N ILE A 240 19.34 -0.69 -16.65
CA ILE A 240 19.71 -1.99 -16.06
C ILE A 240 19.21 -3.15 -16.94
N LEU A 241 17.97 -3.10 -17.40
CA LEU A 241 17.37 -4.17 -18.20
C LEU A 241 18.10 -4.31 -19.55
N GLU A 242 18.35 -3.20 -20.22
CA GLU A 242 19.08 -3.17 -21.50
C GLU A 242 20.53 -3.58 -21.35
N HIS A 243 21.21 -3.20 -20.26
CA HIS A 243 22.56 -3.70 -19.94
C HIS A 243 22.60 -5.23 -19.86
N ASN A 244 21.51 -5.83 -19.40
CA ASN A 244 21.38 -7.29 -19.31
C ASN A 244 20.73 -7.91 -20.56
N GLY A 245 20.71 -7.22 -21.69
CA GLY A 245 20.24 -7.77 -22.99
C GLY A 245 18.73 -7.89 -23.13
N VAL A 246 17.93 -7.18 -22.32
CA VAL A 246 16.47 -7.21 -22.38
C VAL A 246 15.95 -6.05 -23.23
N GLU A 247 15.15 -6.35 -24.25
CA GLU A 247 14.45 -5.34 -25.05
C GLU A 247 13.34 -4.68 -24.25
N CYS A 248 13.38 -3.35 -24.12
CA CYS A 248 12.39 -2.56 -23.40
C CYS A 248 11.50 -1.77 -24.36
N ILE A 249 10.18 -1.87 -24.19
CA ILE A 249 9.23 -1.02 -24.90
C ILE A 249 8.31 -0.28 -23.92
N TYR A 250 7.78 0.87 -24.34
CA TYR A 250 6.87 1.68 -23.53
C TYR A 250 5.63 2.05 -24.36
N PRO A 251 4.63 1.16 -24.42
CA PRO A 251 3.40 1.39 -25.15
C PRO A 251 2.50 2.40 -24.45
N LYS A 252 1.36 2.73 -25.07
CA LYS A 252 0.36 3.60 -24.48
C LYS A 252 -0.22 2.95 -23.23
N GLN A 253 -0.23 3.66 -22.12
CA GLN A 253 -0.73 3.17 -20.85
C GLN A 253 -1.33 4.29 -20.01
N GLN A 254 -2.13 3.92 -19.01
CA GLN A 254 -2.76 4.79 -18.04
C GLN A 254 -2.39 4.32 -16.61
N CYS A 255 -2.82 5.09 -15.60
CA CYS A 255 -2.73 4.62 -14.21
C CYS A 255 -3.35 3.23 -14.05
N CYS A 256 -2.77 2.38 -13.19
CA CYS A 256 -3.30 1.03 -12.95
C CYS A 256 -4.74 1.00 -12.40
N GLY A 257 -5.23 2.12 -11.87
CA GLY A 257 -6.59 2.23 -11.34
C GLY A 257 -6.69 2.05 -9.81
N ALA A 258 -5.66 1.56 -9.13
CA ALA A 258 -5.69 1.31 -7.69
C ALA A 258 -6.27 2.47 -6.85
N PRO A 259 -6.00 3.76 -7.12
CA PRO A 259 -6.58 4.86 -6.36
C PRO A 259 -8.10 4.96 -6.39
N TYR A 260 -8.76 4.30 -7.34
CA TYR A 260 -10.22 4.23 -7.42
C TYR A 260 -10.81 3.12 -6.54
N LEU A 261 -10.03 2.08 -6.23
CA LEU A 261 -10.48 0.99 -5.35
C LEU A 261 -10.60 1.42 -3.89
N SER A 262 -9.69 2.26 -3.40
CA SER A 262 -9.69 2.73 -2.01
C SER A 262 -11.03 3.40 -1.61
N PRO A 263 -11.64 4.32 -2.38
CA PRO A 263 -12.97 4.85 -2.10
C PRO A 263 -14.11 3.95 -2.61
N GLY A 264 -13.84 2.78 -3.18
CA GLY A 264 -14.86 1.86 -3.72
C GLY A 264 -15.50 2.29 -5.06
N ASP A 265 -14.82 3.12 -5.85
CA ASP A 265 -15.28 3.53 -7.19
C ASP A 265 -14.92 2.49 -8.25
N PHE A 266 -15.63 1.38 -8.29
CA PHE A 266 -15.40 0.30 -9.26
C PHE A 266 -15.61 0.74 -10.71
N LYS A 267 -16.52 1.68 -10.97
CA LYS A 267 -16.72 2.21 -12.32
C LYS A 267 -15.51 3.04 -12.79
N GLY A 268 -14.96 3.85 -11.89
CA GLY A 268 -13.73 4.58 -12.15
C GLY A 268 -12.53 3.65 -12.34
N PHE A 269 -12.42 2.62 -11.50
CA PHE A 269 -11.40 1.58 -11.64
C PHE A 269 -11.47 0.86 -12.99
N GLU A 270 -12.63 0.34 -13.35
CA GLU A 270 -12.84 -0.37 -14.62
C GLU A 270 -12.52 0.53 -15.82
N LYS A 271 -13.02 1.78 -15.83
CA LYS A 271 -12.74 2.75 -16.88
C LYS A 271 -11.23 3.01 -17.04
N GLN A 272 -10.49 3.01 -15.94
CA GLN A 272 -9.05 3.23 -15.93
C GLN A 272 -8.27 1.98 -16.36
N ALA A 273 -8.72 0.80 -15.93
CA ALA A 273 -8.02 -0.46 -16.15
C ALA A 273 -8.21 -1.02 -17.58
N ARG A 274 -9.41 -0.92 -18.17
CA ARG A 274 -9.72 -1.53 -19.47
C ARG A 274 -8.79 -1.12 -20.61
N PRO A 275 -8.41 0.16 -20.80
CA PRO A 275 -7.43 0.52 -21.84
C PRO A 275 -6.05 -0.15 -21.62
N ASN A 276 -5.63 -0.33 -20.37
CA ASN A 276 -4.41 -1.06 -20.08
C ASN A 276 -4.58 -2.56 -20.40
N VAL A 277 -5.74 -3.15 -20.08
CA VAL A 277 -6.03 -4.56 -20.41
C VAL A 277 -5.96 -4.78 -21.91
N ASP A 278 -6.56 -3.89 -22.71
CA ASP A 278 -6.55 -4.03 -24.16
C ASP A 278 -5.16 -3.87 -24.78
N GLU A 279 -4.39 -2.90 -24.31
CA GLU A 279 -3.04 -2.63 -24.82
C GLU A 279 -2.04 -3.72 -24.37
N LEU A 280 -1.95 -3.97 -23.05
CA LEU A 280 -0.93 -4.87 -22.50
C LEU A 280 -1.14 -6.32 -22.93
N SER A 281 -2.40 -6.78 -23.07
CA SER A 281 -2.69 -8.14 -23.52
C SER A 281 -2.20 -8.43 -24.95
N GLN A 282 -2.11 -7.44 -25.83
CA GLN A 282 -1.54 -7.62 -27.16
C GLN A 282 -0.04 -7.89 -27.08
N TRP A 283 0.67 -7.09 -26.27
CA TRP A 283 2.11 -7.27 -26.09
C TRP A 283 2.46 -8.60 -25.41
N VAL A 284 1.63 -9.03 -24.43
CA VAL A 284 1.80 -10.36 -23.81
C VAL A 284 1.61 -11.46 -24.87
N LYS A 285 0.66 -11.30 -25.78
CA LYS A 285 0.42 -12.24 -26.89
C LYS A 285 1.60 -12.32 -27.86
N ASP A 286 2.31 -11.20 -28.01
CA ASP A 286 3.53 -11.09 -28.83
C ASP A 286 4.81 -11.53 -28.06
N GLY A 287 4.63 -12.14 -26.87
CA GLY A 287 5.69 -12.74 -26.08
C GLY A 287 6.40 -11.79 -25.10
N TYR A 288 5.88 -10.57 -24.89
CA TYR A 288 6.44 -9.64 -23.91
C TYR A 288 5.96 -9.93 -22.49
N LYS A 289 6.83 -9.81 -21.50
CA LYS A 289 6.46 -9.73 -20.11
C LYS A 289 6.19 -8.28 -19.70
N ILE A 290 5.43 -8.06 -18.64
CA ILE A 290 5.14 -6.72 -18.11
C ILE A 290 6.00 -6.50 -16.88
N VAL A 291 6.87 -5.49 -16.90
CA VAL A 291 7.71 -5.11 -15.78
C VAL A 291 7.25 -3.76 -15.22
N VAL A 292 6.77 -3.78 -13.99
CA VAL A 292 6.26 -2.59 -13.30
C VAL A 292 7.42 -1.87 -12.60
N THR A 293 7.62 -0.60 -12.94
CA THR A 293 8.63 0.26 -12.32
C THR A 293 7.96 1.28 -11.40
N GLY A 294 8.31 1.28 -10.12
CA GLY A 294 7.78 2.24 -9.14
C GLY A 294 6.97 1.57 -8.03
N PRO A 295 5.94 2.23 -7.49
CA PRO A 295 5.22 1.69 -6.34
C PRO A 295 4.66 0.28 -6.59
N PRO A 296 4.92 -0.71 -5.70
CA PRO A 296 4.44 -2.09 -5.83
C PRO A 296 2.91 -2.23 -5.82
N THR A 297 2.20 -1.16 -5.51
CA THR A 297 0.75 -1.08 -5.67
C THR A 297 0.31 -1.42 -7.09
N CYS A 298 1.05 -0.95 -8.10
CA CYS A 298 0.67 -1.20 -9.49
C CYS A 298 0.92 -2.66 -9.91
N SER A 299 2.02 -3.29 -9.46
CA SER A 299 2.27 -4.71 -9.72
C SER A 299 1.23 -5.59 -9.00
N LEU A 300 0.86 -5.25 -7.76
CA LEU A 300 -0.22 -5.91 -7.04
C LEU A 300 -1.56 -5.78 -7.79
N THR A 301 -1.86 -4.57 -8.31
CA THR A 301 -3.11 -4.30 -9.02
C THR A 301 -3.23 -5.12 -10.30
N LEU A 302 -2.19 -5.16 -11.13
CA LEU A 302 -2.20 -5.93 -12.37
C LEU A 302 -2.27 -7.43 -12.10
N LYS A 303 -1.56 -7.92 -11.07
CA LYS A 303 -1.49 -9.35 -10.72
C LYS A 303 -2.75 -9.89 -10.02
N LYS A 304 -3.31 -9.12 -9.09
CA LYS A 304 -4.36 -9.62 -8.17
C LYS A 304 -5.66 -8.84 -8.29
N GLU A 305 -5.62 -7.51 -8.36
CA GLU A 305 -6.86 -6.71 -8.32
C GLU A 305 -7.60 -6.67 -9.65
N TYR A 306 -6.89 -6.75 -10.80
CA TYR A 306 -7.55 -6.93 -12.09
C TYR A 306 -8.35 -8.23 -12.13
N PRO A 307 -7.80 -9.40 -11.77
CA PRO A 307 -8.58 -10.64 -11.62
C PRO A 307 -9.73 -10.55 -10.61
N ASP A 308 -9.53 -9.84 -9.51
CA ASP A 308 -10.51 -9.79 -8.43
C ASP A 308 -11.71 -8.86 -8.72
N TYR A 309 -11.51 -7.76 -9.46
CA TYR A 309 -12.50 -6.69 -9.58
C TYR A 309 -12.94 -6.38 -11.01
N LEU A 310 -12.30 -6.96 -12.02
CA LEU A 310 -12.77 -6.94 -13.41
C LEU A 310 -13.41 -8.28 -13.77
N GLU A 311 -14.27 -8.28 -14.80
CA GLU A 311 -14.80 -9.53 -15.34
C GLU A 311 -13.63 -10.34 -15.92
N MET A 312 -13.36 -11.51 -15.29
CA MET A 312 -12.24 -12.38 -15.64
C MET A 312 -12.38 -12.89 -17.08
N ASN A 313 -11.30 -12.76 -17.82
CA ASN A 313 -11.16 -13.27 -19.18
C ASN A 313 -9.69 -13.59 -19.50
N GLU A 314 -9.44 -14.20 -20.65
CA GLU A 314 -8.09 -14.61 -21.08
C GLU A 314 -7.08 -13.45 -21.10
N LYS A 315 -7.51 -12.22 -21.43
CA LYS A 315 -6.62 -11.04 -21.44
C LYS A 315 -6.14 -10.70 -20.01
N ILE A 316 -7.07 -10.68 -19.06
CA ILE A 316 -6.78 -10.37 -17.66
C ILE A 316 -5.89 -11.45 -17.05
N GLN A 317 -6.18 -12.72 -17.33
CA GLN A 317 -5.36 -13.83 -16.90
C GLN A 317 -3.93 -13.71 -17.45
N ALA A 318 -3.77 -13.47 -18.75
CA ALA A 318 -2.47 -13.32 -19.39
C ALA A 318 -1.66 -12.16 -18.78
N ILE A 319 -2.29 -11.01 -18.49
CA ILE A 319 -1.64 -9.89 -17.82
C ILE A 319 -1.21 -10.29 -16.42
N SER A 320 -2.10 -10.91 -15.63
CA SER A 320 -1.80 -11.32 -14.25
C SER A 320 -0.58 -12.25 -14.18
N GLU A 321 -0.52 -13.25 -15.05
CA GLU A 321 0.52 -14.27 -15.08
C GLU A 321 1.86 -13.75 -15.64
N ASN A 322 1.84 -12.71 -16.49
CA ASN A 322 3.04 -12.16 -17.12
C ASN A 322 3.49 -10.81 -16.54
N THR A 323 2.90 -10.38 -15.41
CA THR A 323 3.31 -9.17 -14.71
C THR A 323 4.35 -9.47 -13.64
N PHE A 324 5.40 -8.68 -13.62
CA PHE A 324 6.49 -8.72 -12.63
C PHE A 324 6.67 -7.35 -11.99
N ASP A 325 6.98 -7.31 -10.71
CA ASP A 325 7.64 -6.16 -10.11
C ASP A 325 9.09 -6.09 -10.63
N ILE A 326 9.67 -4.90 -10.75
CA ILE A 326 11.04 -4.76 -11.30
C ILE A 326 12.07 -5.59 -10.50
N SER A 327 12.01 -5.57 -9.17
CA SER A 327 12.92 -6.37 -8.33
C SER A 327 12.68 -7.87 -8.51
N GLU A 328 11.43 -8.28 -8.69
CA GLU A 328 11.06 -9.68 -8.97
C GLU A 328 11.62 -10.13 -10.33
N TYR A 329 11.51 -9.28 -11.35
CA TYR A 329 12.01 -9.59 -12.69
C TYR A 329 13.54 -9.71 -12.72
N LEU A 330 14.26 -8.86 -12.01
CA LEU A 330 15.72 -8.97 -11.90
C LEU A 330 16.15 -10.27 -11.21
N ILE A 331 15.44 -10.70 -10.17
CA ILE A 331 15.70 -12.01 -9.55
C ILE A 331 15.32 -13.17 -10.48
N TYR A 332 14.29 -12.99 -11.32
CA TYR A 332 13.98 -13.95 -12.39
C TYR A 332 15.16 -14.08 -13.37
N LEU A 333 15.71 -12.97 -13.89
CA LEU A 333 16.88 -12.98 -14.76
C LEU A 333 18.09 -13.62 -14.07
N HIS A 334 18.34 -13.30 -12.81
CA HIS A 334 19.43 -13.90 -12.05
C HIS A 334 19.32 -15.41 -11.94
N LYS A 335 18.14 -15.95 -11.73
CA LYS A 335 17.89 -17.40 -11.68
C LYS A 335 18.07 -18.10 -13.03
N GLN A 336 17.96 -17.35 -14.14
CA GLN A 336 18.22 -17.83 -15.49
C GLN A 336 19.70 -17.63 -15.91
N GLU A 337 20.56 -17.19 -14.99
CA GLU A 337 21.96 -16.84 -15.26
C GLU A 337 22.14 -15.71 -16.29
N ASN A 338 21.11 -14.88 -16.46
CA ASN A 338 21.03 -13.79 -17.43
C ASN A 338 21.21 -12.39 -16.80
N LEU A 339 21.58 -12.30 -15.53
CA LEU A 339 21.85 -11.03 -14.86
C LEU A 339 23.35 -10.88 -14.65
N ASP A 340 23.94 -9.82 -15.17
CA ASP A 340 25.33 -9.46 -14.87
C ASP A 340 25.46 -9.08 -13.38
N THR A 341 26.31 -9.77 -12.66
CA THR A 341 26.60 -9.52 -11.24
C THR A 341 27.98 -8.91 -11.00
N ASN A 342 28.65 -8.43 -12.06
CA ASN A 342 29.97 -7.77 -11.99
C ASN A 342 29.77 -6.28 -11.64
N PHE A 343 29.44 -6.01 -10.38
CA PHE A 343 29.24 -4.63 -9.91
C PHE A 343 30.56 -3.92 -9.67
N LYS A 344 30.64 -2.63 -10.03
CA LYS A 344 31.82 -1.77 -9.88
C LYS A 344 31.93 -1.13 -8.49
N ASN A 345 30.78 -0.93 -7.85
CA ASN A 345 30.71 -0.21 -6.57
C ASN A 345 29.99 -1.05 -5.52
N GLU A 346 30.45 -0.95 -4.29
CA GLU A 346 29.80 -1.48 -3.10
C GLU A 346 28.80 -0.45 -2.53
N ILE A 347 27.80 -0.90 -1.80
CA ILE A 347 26.79 -0.03 -1.19
C ILE A 347 26.75 -0.12 0.35
N GLY A 348 27.52 -1.03 0.95
CA GLY A 348 27.64 -1.18 2.39
C GLY A 348 26.42 -1.81 3.06
N THR A 349 26.07 -1.33 4.25
CA THR A 349 24.94 -1.83 5.04
C THR A 349 23.67 -1.06 4.69
N VAL A 350 22.58 -1.78 4.43
CA VAL A 350 21.30 -1.23 4.00
C VAL A 350 20.21 -1.56 5.01
N ASN A 351 19.51 -0.56 5.53
CA ASN A 351 18.22 -0.72 6.19
C ASN A 351 17.13 -0.75 5.12
N TYR A 352 16.60 -1.95 4.83
CA TYR A 352 15.61 -2.15 3.79
C TYR A 352 14.19 -2.22 4.36
N HIS A 353 13.41 -1.18 4.10
CA HIS A 353 11.99 -1.12 4.42
C HIS A 353 11.18 -1.94 3.40
N VAL A 354 10.51 -2.98 3.90
CA VAL A 354 9.65 -3.84 3.09
C VAL A 354 8.31 -3.15 2.86
N SER A 355 8.03 -2.77 1.62
CA SER A 355 6.76 -2.13 1.29
C SER A 355 5.55 -3.08 1.45
N CYS A 356 4.41 -2.54 1.90
CA CYS A 356 3.22 -3.34 2.22
C CYS A 356 2.69 -4.12 1.02
N HIS A 357 2.53 -3.48 -0.14
CA HIS A 357 1.99 -4.13 -1.33
C HIS A 357 2.97 -5.12 -1.99
N LEU A 358 4.28 -5.00 -1.76
CA LEU A 358 5.23 -6.04 -2.14
C LEU A 358 5.02 -7.29 -1.28
N LYS A 359 4.88 -7.09 0.04
CA LYS A 359 4.64 -8.19 0.99
C LYS A 359 3.29 -8.88 0.74
N ALA A 360 2.24 -8.12 0.39
CA ALA A 360 0.92 -8.66 0.05
C ALA A 360 0.92 -9.54 -1.21
N GLN A 361 1.92 -9.41 -2.09
CA GLN A 361 2.10 -10.30 -3.23
C GLN A 361 2.67 -11.68 -2.84
N GLN A 362 3.19 -11.84 -1.63
CA GLN A 362 3.71 -13.10 -1.07
C GLN A 362 4.85 -13.73 -1.91
N MET A 363 5.56 -12.92 -2.68
CA MET A 363 6.67 -13.37 -3.54
C MET A 363 8.05 -13.33 -2.86
N GLY A 364 8.10 -13.06 -1.55
CA GLY A 364 9.33 -12.83 -0.78
C GLY A 364 9.85 -11.38 -0.92
N PHE A 365 11.05 -11.12 -0.40
CA PHE A 365 11.62 -9.77 -0.32
C PHE A 365 12.58 -9.53 -1.50
N LYS A 366 12.05 -9.35 -2.70
CA LYS A 366 12.82 -9.30 -3.94
C LYS A 366 13.80 -8.13 -3.99
N GLY A 367 13.41 -6.94 -3.49
CA GLY A 367 14.35 -5.81 -3.38
C GLY A 367 15.54 -6.10 -2.47
N ARG A 368 15.31 -6.79 -1.32
CA ARG A 368 16.41 -7.31 -0.49
C ARG A 368 17.31 -8.27 -1.26
N ASP A 369 16.70 -9.19 -2.01
CA ASP A 369 17.45 -10.22 -2.72
C ASP A 369 18.31 -9.59 -3.82
N VAL A 370 17.80 -8.58 -4.53
CA VAL A 370 18.56 -7.76 -5.50
C VAL A 370 19.75 -7.05 -4.84
N LEU A 371 19.52 -6.38 -3.70
CA LEU A 371 20.57 -5.68 -2.97
C LEU A 371 21.69 -6.63 -2.50
N LYS A 372 21.33 -7.85 -2.12
CA LYS A 372 22.30 -8.88 -1.69
C LYS A 372 23.17 -9.45 -2.81
N LEU A 373 22.83 -9.23 -4.08
CA LEU A 373 23.70 -9.58 -5.21
C LEU A 373 24.93 -8.68 -5.27
N ILE A 374 24.84 -7.45 -4.73
CA ILE A 374 25.96 -6.51 -4.70
C ILE A 374 26.96 -6.96 -3.64
N GLN A 375 28.23 -7.03 -4.00
CA GLN A 375 29.29 -7.53 -3.14
C GLN A 375 29.37 -6.76 -1.81
N ASN A 376 29.70 -7.48 -0.73
CA ASN A 376 29.86 -6.97 0.63
C ASN A 376 28.63 -6.24 1.21
N THR A 377 27.46 -6.38 0.61
CA THR A 377 26.24 -5.73 1.07
C THR A 377 25.56 -6.52 2.20
N LYS A 378 25.33 -5.85 3.33
CA LYS A 378 24.52 -6.36 4.44
C LYS A 378 23.15 -5.71 4.41
N VAL A 379 22.07 -6.50 4.55
CA VAL A 379 20.70 -5.98 4.49
C VAL A 379 19.96 -6.29 5.78
N ASN A 380 19.59 -5.25 6.53
CA ASN A 380 18.71 -5.32 7.68
C ASN A 380 17.26 -5.13 7.22
N LEU A 381 16.36 -6.03 7.60
CA LEU A 381 14.95 -5.91 7.26
C LEU A 381 14.22 -5.01 8.25
N ILE A 382 13.51 -4.01 7.74
CA ILE A 382 12.57 -3.17 8.47
C ILE A 382 11.16 -3.58 8.05
N ASN A 383 10.52 -4.40 8.88
CA ASN A 383 9.23 -4.99 8.59
C ASN A 383 8.09 -4.24 9.32
N ARG A 384 7.95 -2.95 9.05
CA ARG A 384 6.92 -2.06 9.57
C ARG A 384 6.17 -1.39 8.44
N CYS A 385 4.93 -1.00 8.69
CA CYS A 385 4.19 -0.16 7.76
C CYS A 385 4.70 1.28 7.80
N SER A 386 4.73 1.96 6.66
CA SER A 386 5.02 3.39 6.58
C SER A 386 3.81 4.28 6.88
N GLY A 387 2.61 3.71 7.06
CA GLY A 387 1.39 4.48 7.31
C GLY A 387 0.88 5.26 6.10
N MET A 388 1.33 4.92 4.88
CA MET A 388 0.98 5.64 3.67
C MET A 388 0.24 4.75 2.69
N ASP A 389 -1.04 5.06 2.46
CA ASP A 389 -1.76 4.74 1.24
C ASP A 389 -1.88 6.02 0.43
N GLY A 390 -1.72 5.94 -0.88
CA GLY A 390 -1.65 7.12 -1.76
C GLY A 390 -2.78 8.14 -1.61
N GLY A 391 -3.99 7.70 -1.25
CA GLY A 391 -5.14 8.55 -1.03
C GLY A 391 -5.43 8.83 0.45
N TRP A 392 -5.47 7.79 1.26
CA TRP A 392 -5.87 7.84 2.67
C TRP A 392 -4.95 8.74 3.50
N GLY A 393 -3.64 8.48 3.49
CA GLY A 393 -2.67 9.27 4.25
C GLY A 393 -2.52 10.72 3.80
N MET A 394 -3.07 11.11 2.64
CA MET A 394 -3.06 12.50 2.18
C MET A 394 -4.14 13.36 2.83
N LYS A 395 -5.21 12.73 3.34
CA LYS A 395 -6.40 13.41 3.86
C LYS A 395 -6.17 14.02 5.24
N THR A 396 -6.90 15.09 5.51
CA THR A 396 -6.81 15.84 6.77
C THR A 396 -7.19 14.96 7.97
N GLU A 397 -8.26 14.18 7.85
CA GLU A 397 -8.77 13.31 8.91
C GLU A 397 -7.83 12.17 9.29
N PHE A 398 -6.94 11.74 8.37
CA PHE A 398 -6.04 10.61 8.58
C PHE A 398 -4.56 10.97 8.70
N PHE A 399 -4.24 12.27 8.67
CA PHE A 399 -2.86 12.73 8.75
C PHE A 399 -2.16 12.26 10.02
N GLU A 400 -2.77 12.53 11.19
CA GLU A 400 -2.18 12.17 12.49
C GLU A 400 -2.06 10.65 12.69
N PRO A 401 -3.10 9.82 12.41
CA PRO A 401 -2.94 8.37 12.45
C PRO A 401 -1.84 7.86 11.51
N SER A 402 -1.76 8.41 10.30
CA SER A 402 -0.73 8.09 9.31
C SER A 402 0.68 8.39 9.82
N MET A 403 0.88 9.54 10.43
CA MET A 403 2.18 9.94 10.99
C MET A 403 2.60 9.07 12.18
N LYS A 404 1.69 8.74 13.08
CA LYS A 404 1.97 7.82 14.21
C LYS A 404 2.46 6.44 13.75
N VAL A 405 1.88 5.91 12.69
CA VAL A 405 2.34 4.64 12.10
C VAL A 405 3.74 4.81 11.49
N ALA A 406 3.99 5.91 10.78
CA ALA A 406 5.29 6.20 10.16
C ALA A 406 6.41 6.38 11.19
N GLU A 407 6.15 7.08 12.29
CA GLU A 407 7.11 7.28 13.38
C GLU A 407 7.61 5.95 13.96
N GLN A 408 6.73 4.96 14.11
CA GLN A 408 7.14 3.62 14.56
C GLN A 408 8.13 2.97 13.59
N CYS A 409 7.93 3.16 12.28
CA CYS A 409 8.83 2.65 11.26
C CYS A 409 10.18 3.40 11.29
N VAL A 410 10.17 4.72 11.40
CA VAL A 410 11.38 5.55 11.56
C VAL A 410 12.18 5.13 12.79
N ASN A 411 11.51 4.92 13.93
CA ASN A 411 12.16 4.44 15.15
C ASN A 411 12.84 3.08 14.96
N ASP A 412 12.23 2.16 14.20
CA ASP A 412 12.84 0.85 13.93
C ASP A 412 14.02 0.95 12.94
N ILE A 413 14.00 1.91 12.01
CA ILE A 413 15.13 2.24 11.14
C ILE A 413 16.29 2.78 11.95
N ASN A 414 16.04 3.74 12.83
CA ASN A 414 17.07 4.44 13.62
C ASN A 414 17.72 3.55 14.70
N LYS A 415 17.12 2.40 15.05
CA LYS A 415 17.74 1.41 15.97
C LYS A 415 18.88 0.62 15.32
N ARG A 416 19.11 0.74 14.03
CA ARG A 416 20.07 -0.05 13.27
C ARG A 416 20.96 0.83 12.44
N ASP A 417 22.26 0.73 12.65
CA ASP A 417 23.25 1.43 11.85
C ASP A 417 23.23 0.91 10.41
N ALA A 418 23.21 1.83 9.47
CA ALA A 418 23.29 1.53 8.05
C ALA A 418 23.84 2.73 7.26
N ASP A 419 24.50 2.44 6.16
CA ASP A 419 25.01 3.46 5.24
C ASP A 419 23.88 4.03 4.37
N ILE A 420 22.86 3.20 4.10
CA ILE A 420 21.74 3.55 3.20
C ILE A 420 20.42 3.02 3.78
N VAL A 421 19.35 3.76 3.56
CA VAL A 421 17.98 3.28 3.76
C VAL A 421 17.34 3.08 2.39
N CYS A 422 16.71 1.92 2.16
CA CYS A 422 16.00 1.61 0.91
C CYS A 422 14.54 1.24 1.15
N SER A 423 13.70 1.55 0.17
CA SER A 423 12.31 1.06 0.09
C SER A 423 11.89 0.88 -1.36
N ASP A 424 11.17 -0.20 -1.69
CA ASP A 424 10.62 -0.42 -3.04
C ASP A 424 9.47 0.53 -3.39
N CYS A 425 8.96 1.28 -2.43
CA CYS A 425 7.83 2.17 -2.63
C CYS A 425 8.23 3.63 -2.45
N SER A 426 8.25 4.38 -3.55
CA SER A 426 8.56 5.82 -3.52
C SER A 426 7.60 6.61 -2.63
N LEU A 427 6.31 6.21 -2.54
CA LEU A 427 5.35 6.85 -1.63
C LEU A 427 5.71 6.60 -0.16
N ALA A 428 6.11 5.37 0.20
CA ALA A 428 6.61 5.06 1.53
C ALA A 428 7.88 5.86 1.84
N SER A 429 8.79 6.01 0.88
CA SER A 429 10.00 6.83 1.03
C SER A 429 9.66 8.29 1.35
N HIS A 430 8.69 8.88 0.65
CA HIS A 430 8.21 10.24 0.94
C HIS A 430 7.61 10.37 2.35
N GLN A 431 6.84 9.37 2.78
CA GLN A 431 6.23 9.34 4.11
C GLN A 431 7.28 9.25 5.22
N LEU A 432 8.23 8.32 5.10
CA LEU A 432 9.30 8.12 6.09
C LEU A 432 10.20 9.35 6.16
N LYS A 433 10.48 9.98 5.02
CA LYS A 433 11.21 11.25 4.98
C LYS A 433 10.46 12.37 5.72
N GLN A 434 9.14 12.44 5.58
CA GLN A 434 8.34 13.42 6.29
C GLN A 434 8.31 13.14 7.78
N ALA A 435 8.12 11.88 8.20
CA ALA A 435 8.02 11.47 9.61
C ALA A 435 9.33 11.60 10.38
N SER A 436 10.47 11.72 9.68
CA SER A 436 11.81 11.92 10.25
C SER A 436 12.36 13.32 10.07
N ASP A 437 11.53 14.30 9.66
CA ASP A 437 11.98 15.66 9.31
C ASP A 437 13.14 15.71 8.28
N GLY A 438 13.26 14.63 7.49
CA GLY A 438 14.27 14.50 6.46
C GLY A 438 15.50 13.67 6.80
N ASP A 439 15.66 13.25 8.05
CA ASP A 439 16.80 12.44 8.50
C ASP A 439 16.82 11.05 7.83
N VAL A 440 15.66 10.45 7.64
CA VAL A 440 15.50 9.20 6.89
C VAL A 440 14.99 9.52 5.48
N ALA A 441 15.82 9.30 4.47
CA ALA A 441 15.48 9.54 3.06
C ALA A 441 15.70 8.25 2.24
N PRO A 442 14.76 7.29 2.25
CA PRO A 442 14.96 6.01 1.59
C PRO A 442 15.15 6.17 0.07
N SER A 443 16.17 5.51 -0.46
CA SER A 443 16.39 5.29 -1.88
C SER A 443 15.61 4.07 -2.37
N HIS A 444 15.52 3.87 -3.68
CA HIS A 444 14.93 2.65 -4.24
C HIS A 444 16.04 1.62 -4.51
N PRO A 445 15.83 0.29 -4.26
CA PRO A 445 16.83 -0.75 -4.53
C PRO A 445 17.40 -0.70 -5.96
N ILE A 446 16.58 -0.38 -6.94
CA ILE A 446 16.98 -0.24 -8.35
C ILE A 446 17.94 0.93 -8.56
N LEU A 447 17.78 2.04 -7.84
CA LEU A 447 18.72 3.16 -7.92
C LEU A 447 20.09 2.80 -7.31
N GLU A 448 20.10 2.00 -6.25
CA GLU A 448 21.33 1.53 -5.63
C GLU A 448 22.02 0.48 -6.52
N LEU A 449 21.26 -0.42 -7.15
CA LEU A 449 21.79 -1.35 -8.15
C LEU A 449 22.39 -0.62 -9.36
N HIS A 450 21.71 0.43 -9.84
CA HIS A 450 22.20 1.28 -10.93
C HIS A 450 23.54 1.95 -10.59
N LYS A 451 23.68 2.45 -9.35
CA LYS A 451 24.94 2.98 -8.84
C LYS A 451 26.01 1.89 -8.72
N ALA A 452 25.64 0.69 -8.30
CA ALA A 452 26.55 -0.43 -8.17
C ALA A 452 27.15 -0.86 -9.51
N TYR A 453 26.38 -0.81 -10.60
CA TYR A 453 26.91 -0.99 -11.96
C TYR A 453 27.88 0.12 -12.41
N GLY A 454 27.90 1.25 -11.69
CA GLY A 454 28.73 2.40 -12.03
C GLY A 454 28.17 3.23 -13.19
N PHE A 455 26.86 3.15 -13.43
CA PHE A 455 26.19 4.03 -14.38
C PHE A 455 26.17 5.47 -13.86
N SER A 456 26.49 6.43 -14.72
CA SER A 456 26.43 7.84 -14.35
C SER A 456 24.97 8.26 -14.14
N GLN A 457 24.66 8.80 -12.96
CA GLN A 457 23.38 9.50 -12.81
C GLN A 457 23.42 10.74 -13.71
N ASN A 458 22.90 10.62 -14.93
CA ASN A 458 22.55 11.78 -15.74
C ASN A 458 21.37 12.47 -15.07
N THR A 459 21.64 13.21 -13.99
CA THR A 459 20.75 14.19 -13.43
C THR A 459 20.62 15.28 -14.49
N GLY A 460 19.70 15.11 -15.44
CA GLY A 460 19.42 16.14 -16.43
C GLY A 460 19.13 17.45 -15.68
N LYS A 461 20.13 18.37 -15.75
CA LYS A 461 19.97 19.78 -15.38
C LYS A 461 18.97 20.45 -16.30
#